data_52a687644ada7c166bbf30cb3280b15d
#
_entry.id   52a687644ada7c166bbf30cb3280b15d
#
_cell.length_a   1.000
_cell.length_b   1.000
_cell.length_c   1.000
_cell.angle_alpha   90.00
_cell.angle_beta   90.00
_cell.angle_gamma   90.00
#
_symmetry.space_group_name_H-M   'P 1'
#
loop_
_entity.id
_entity.type
_entity.pdbx_description
1 polymer ?
#
loop_
_entity_poly.entity_id
_entity_poly.type
_entity_poly.pdbx_seq_one_letter_code
_entity_poly.pdbx_strand_id
1 'polypeptide(L)'
;MADDGTEGKPEHPAPLRGPREGVPAHPEGEHPSVAADVAALAGGLKTTLSEFFRPVVTTMYPEDKTVRSERYRGRHYLRRYDNGLERCIGCELCAAACPVGCILVIAAENSDEKRVSPGERYAKTYEINMLRCIFCGYCEEACPVQAIVLGPEYELSDTSREKFIYTKEKLLEPLPPVVEARLQGVPHPHPDPPPEGGGKSAT
;
A
#
# COMPACT_ATOMS: atom_id res chain seq x y z
N MET A 1 -62.17 -12.78 -1.82
CA MET A 1 -60.95 -13.59 -2.15
C MET A 1 -59.80 -12.80 -1.61
N ALA A 2 -59.34 -13.17 -0.43
CA ALA A 2 -58.22 -12.51 0.27
C ALA A 2 -56.97 -13.32 -0.08
N ASP A 3 -55.99 -12.62 -0.62
CA ASP A 3 -54.69 -13.18 -0.99
C ASP A 3 -53.78 -13.11 0.25
N ASP A 4 -53.45 -14.31 0.77
CA ASP A 4 -52.67 -14.49 1.99
C ASP A 4 -51.17 -14.47 1.59
N GLY A 5 -50.60 -13.29 1.59
CA GLY A 5 -49.18 -13.06 1.32
C GLY A 5 -48.30 -13.47 2.52
N THR A 6 -47.96 -14.75 2.61
CA THR A 6 -46.87 -15.21 3.49
C THR A 6 -45.53 -14.77 2.92
N GLU A 7 -45.06 -13.58 3.29
CA GLU A 7 -43.68 -13.17 3.09
C GLU A 7 -42.71 -14.12 3.84
N GLY A 8 -42.02 -14.96 3.08
CA GLY A 8 -41.02 -15.85 3.59
C GLY A 8 -39.90 -15.05 4.28
N LYS A 9 -39.78 -15.26 5.59
CA LYS A 9 -38.64 -14.74 6.37
C LYS A 9 -37.36 -15.23 5.75
N PRO A 10 -36.36 -14.38 5.48
CA PRO A 10 -35.09 -14.84 4.95
C PRO A 10 -34.44 -15.81 5.94
N GLU A 11 -34.23 -17.06 5.50
CA GLU A 11 -33.49 -18.04 6.26
C GLU A 11 -32.06 -17.52 6.51
N HIS A 12 -31.68 -17.40 7.76
CA HIS A 12 -30.31 -17.13 8.16
C HIS A 12 -29.42 -18.25 7.62
N PRO A 13 -28.30 -17.91 6.94
CA PRO A 13 -27.36 -18.94 6.52
C PRO A 13 -26.89 -19.72 7.75
N ALA A 14 -26.89 -21.05 7.63
CA ALA A 14 -26.42 -21.93 8.68
C ALA A 14 -25.03 -21.52 9.17
N PRO A 15 -24.71 -21.62 10.47
CA PRO A 15 -23.41 -21.27 11.00
C PRO A 15 -22.31 -22.04 10.28
N LEU A 16 -21.32 -21.33 9.72
CA LEU A 16 -20.25 -21.84 8.89
C LEU A 16 -19.28 -22.83 9.58
N ARG A 17 -19.54 -23.15 10.86
CA ARG A 17 -18.77 -24.14 11.62
C ARG A 17 -19.74 -25.07 12.36
N GLY A 18 -19.76 -26.31 11.92
CA GLY A 18 -20.30 -27.40 12.73
C GLY A 18 -19.57 -27.50 14.09
N PRO A 19 -20.11 -28.27 15.04
CA PRO A 19 -19.47 -28.49 16.34
C PRO A 19 -18.01 -28.93 16.08
N ARG A 20 -17.07 -28.27 16.75
CA ARG A 20 -15.64 -28.61 16.62
C ARG A 20 -15.44 -30.01 17.18
N GLU A 21 -15.20 -30.98 16.29
CA GLU A 21 -14.81 -32.32 16.71
C GLU A 21 -13.54 -32.21 17.56
N GLY A 22 -13.59 -32.73 18.78
CA GLY A 22 -12.44 -32.73 19.71
C GLY A 22 -12.49 -31.74 20.85
N VAL A 23 -13.51 -30.90 20.99
CA VAL A 23 -13.73 -30.18 22.25
C VAL A 23 -14.53 -31.12 23.16
N PRO A 24 -13.93 -31.64 24.26
CA PRO A 24 -14.68 -32.46 25.21
C PRO A 24 -15.88 -31.65 25.70
N ALA A 25 -17.06 -32.25 25.63
CA ALA A 25 -18.25 -31.68 26.23
C ALA A 25 -17.93 -31.39 27.70
N HIS A 26 -18.22 -30.16 28.16
CA HIS A 26 -18.14 -29.90 29.59
C HIS A 26 -19.01 -30.92 30.31
N PRO A 27 -18.50 -31.64 31.31
CA PRO A 27 -19.32 -32.57 32.07
C PRO A 27 -20.47 -31.77 32.68
N GLU A 28 -21.67 -32.02 32.14
CA GLU A 28 -22.89 -31.45 32.71
C GLU A 28 -23.10 -32.09 34.10
N GLY A 29 -22.87 -31.32 35.15
CA GLY A 29 -23.32 -31.75 36.47
C GLY A 29 -22.42 -31.56 37.66
N GLU A 30 -21.14 -31.24 37.54
CA GLU A 30 -20.33 -30.89 38.72
C GLU A 30 -20.06 -29.37 38.73
N HIS A 31 -20.88 -28.63 39.42
CA HIS A 31 -20.54 -27.25 39.78
C HIS A 31 -19.28 -27.29 40.66
N PRO A 32 -18.19 -26.60 40.25
CA PRO A 32 -17.01 -26.54 41.08
C PRO A 32 -17.39 -25.98 42.47
N SER A 33 -16.69 -26.42 43.48
CA SER A 33 -16.93 -25.93 44.83
C SER A 33 -16.63 -24.42 44.89
N VAL A 34 -17.37 -23.68 45.72
CA VAL A 34 -17.14 -22.23 45.91
C VAL A 34 -15.65 -21.90 46.17
N ALA A 35 -14.97 -22.79 46.85
CA ALA A 35 -13.50 -22.66 47.08
C ALA A 35 -12.67 -22.74 45.79
N ALA A 36 -13.08 -23.61 44.86
CA ALA A 36 -12.40 -23.73 43.57
C ALA A 36 -12.64 -22.47 42.68
N ASP A 37 -13.85 -21.92 42.71
CA ASP A 37 -14.20 -20.68 41.99
C ASP A 37 -13.40 -19.49 42.53
N VAL A 38 -13.32 -19.37 43.87
CA VAL A 38 -12.49 -18.30 44.48
C VAL A 38 -11.03 -18.47 44.15
N ALA A 39 -10.49 -19.69 44.12
CA ALA A 39 -9.11 -19.95 43.73
C ALA A 39 -8.86 -19.60 42.27
N ALA A 40 -9.81 -19.89 41.37
CA ALA A 40 -9.73 -19.51 39.95
C ALA A 40 -9.72 -18.00 39.76
N LEU A 41 -10.60 -17.28 40.46
CA LEU A 41 -10.64 -15.80 40.45
C LEU A 41 -9.34 -15.20 41.00
N ALA A 42 -8.82 -15.74 42.11
CA ALA A 42 -7.52 -15.29 42.67
C ALA A 42 -6.34 -15.56 41.69
N GLY A 43 -6.39 -16.70 41.01
CA GLY A 43 -5.41 -17.03 39.93
C GLY A 43 -5.47 -16.04 38.79
N GLY A 44 -6.66 -15.72 38.30
CA GLY A 44 -6.86 -14.70 37.26
C GLY A 44 -6.36 -13.30 37.69
N LEU A 45 -6.71 -12.88 38.90
CA LEU A 45 -6.28 -11.62 39.48
C LEU A 45 -4.74 -11.56 39.63
N LYS A 46 -4.12 -12.64 40.08
CA LYS A 46 -2.65 -12.73 40.17
C LYS A 46 -2.00 -12.56 38.80
N THR A 47 -2.55 -13.18 37.75
CA THR A 47 -2.04 -13.07 36.39
C THR A 47 -2.12 -11.63 35.89
N THR A 48 -3.29 -10.99 36.00
CA THR A 48 -3.46 -9.59 35.56
C THR A 48 -2.58 -8.62 36.35
N LEU A 49 -2.43 -8.86 37.66
CA LEU A 49 -1.56 -8.04 38.50
C LEU A 49 -0.08 -8.20 38.12
N SER A 50 0.35 -9.41 37.76
CA SER A 50 1.74 -9.64 37.30
C SER A 50 2.03 -8.94 35.96
N GLU A 51 1.04 -8.90 35.06
CA GLU A 51 1.17 -8.17 33.79
C GLU A 51 1.27 -6.65 33.98
N PHE A 52 0.62 -6.10 35.01
CA PHE A 52 0.70 -4.69 35.32
C PHE A 52 2.13 -4.20 35.64
N PHE A 53 2.97 -5.07 36.20
CA PHE A 53 4.36 -4.74 36.55
C PHE A 53 5.37 -5.12 35.44
N ARG A 54 4.91 -5.63 34.29
CA ARG A 54 5.80 -5.90 33.18
C ARG A 54 6.28 -4.60 32.51
N PRO A 55 7.52 -4.58 31.95
CA PRO A 55 8.00 -3.46 31.17
C PRO A 55 7.11 -3.24 29.96
N VAL A 56 6.84 -1.97 29.66
CA VAL A 56 6.01 -1.57 28.50
C VAL A 56 6.72 -1.96 27.20
N VAL A 57 6.02 -2.70 26.32
CA VAL A 57 6.51 -3.11 24.99
C VAL A 57 5.97 -2.24 23.86
N THR A 58 5.06 -1.32 24.17
CA THR A 58 4.48 -0.39 23.19
C THR A 58 5.43 0.75 22.89
N THR A 59 5.52 1.13 21.62
CA THR A 59 6.24 2.34 21.21
C THR A 59 5.38 3.58 21.42
N MET A 60 6.01 4.67 21.85
CA MET A 60 5.34 5.95 22.09
C MET A 60 5.27 6.75 20.79
N TYR A 61 4.31 6.39 19.94
CA TYR A 61 4.04 7.20 18.74
C TYR A 61 3.37 8.53 19.12
N PRO A 62 3.74 9.69 18.53
CA PRO A 62 4.65 9.86 17.36
C PRO A 62 6.13 10.04 17.69
N GLU A 63 6.52 10.11 18.98
CA GLU A 63 7.90 10.36 19.42
C GLU A 63 8.83 9.23 18.97
N ASP A 64 8.39 7.98 19.19
CA ASP A 64 9.11 6.77 18.76
C ASP A 64 8.40 6.13 17.55
N LYS A 65 9.05 6.17 16.38
CA LYS A 65 8.54 5.52 15.17
C LYS A 65 9.10 4.10 15.05
N THR A 66 8.22 3.15 14.80
CA THR A 66 8.63 1.76 14.54
C THR A 66 9.46 1.67 13.26
N VAL A 67 10.63 1.03 13.35
CA VAL A 67 11.48 0.75 12.18
C VAL A 67 10.74 -0.20 11.25
N ARG A 68 10.61 0.18 9.97
CA ARG A 68 9.96 -0.64 8.94
C ARG A 68 10.93 -1.65 8.35
N SER A 69 10.41 -2.82 7.99
CA SER A 69 11.21 -3.81 7.26
C SER A 69 11.50 -3.31 5.84
N GLU A 70 12.58 -3.78 5.23
CA GLU A 70 12.93 -3.45 3.84
C GLU A 70 11.86 -3.86 2.82
N ARG A 71 11.03 -4.85 3.15
CA ARG A 71 9.92 -5.32 2.32
C ARG A 71 8.59 -4.64 2.61
N TYR A 72 8.60 -3.55 3.38
CA TYR A 72 7.37 -2.84 3.71
C TYR A 72 6.79 -2.17 2.47
N ARG A 73 5.50 -2.40 2.23
CA ARG A 73 4.74 -1.85 1.11
C ARG A 73 3.93 -0.65 1.59
N GLY A 74 4.54 0.53 1.57
CA GLY A 74 3.87 1.79 1.93
C GLY A 74 3.44 2.60 0.71
N ARG A 75 3.60 3.92 0.78
CA ARG A 75 3.17 4.86 -0.26
C ARG A 75 3.84 4.57 -1.59
N HIS A 76 3.10 4.75 -2.69
CA HIS A 76 3.59 4.65 -4.06
C HIS A 76 4.37 5.88 -4.48
N TYR A 77 5.44 5.65 -5.25
CA TYR A 77 6.25 6.67 -5.90
C TYR A 77 6.45 6.32 -7.36
N LEU A 78 6.47 7.35 -8.22
CA LEU A 78 6.90 7.24 -9.60
C LEU A 78 8.34 7.73 -9.70
N ARG A 79 9.24 6.83 -10.06
CA ARG A 79 10.68 7.10 -10.12
C ARG A 79 11.06 7.89 -11.37
N ARG A 80 12.15 8.64 -11.22
CA ARG A 80 12.83 9.33 -12.32
C ARG A 80 14.19 8.68 -12.60
N TYR A 81 14.73 8.97 -13.76
CA TYR A 81 16.13 8.74 -14.06
C TYR A 81 16.99 9.89 -13.53
N ASP A 82 18.30 9.66 -13.44
CA ASP A 82 19.25 10.68 -12.97
C ASP A 82 19.30 11.92 -13.87
N ASN A 83 18.89 11.79 -15.13
CA ASN A 83 18.73 12.89 -16.08
C ASN A 83 17.42 13.69 -15.90
N GLY A 84 16.58 13.33 -14.93
CA GLY A 84 15.31 13.98 -14.62
C GLY A 84 14.12 13.48 -15.44
N LEU A 85 14.31 12.63 -16.45
CA LEU A 85 13.21 12.05 -17.21
C LEU A 85 12.41 11.07 -16.36
N GLU A 86 11.11 10.97 -16.64
CA GLU A 86 10.22 10.01 -15.98
C GLU A 86 10.52 8.59 -16.49
N ARG A 87 10.59 7.61 -15.60
CA ARG A 87 10.74 6.21 -16.01
C ARG A 87 9.46 5.65 -16.63
N CYS A 88 8.30 6.20 -16.28
CA CYS A 88 7.02 5.70 -16.76
C CYS A 88 6.82 5.96 -18.25
N ILE A 89 6.58 4.89 -19.01
CA ILE A 89 6.32 4.90 -20.45
C ILE A 89 4.84 4.80 -20.81
N GLY A 90 3.94 4.84 -19.81
CA GLY A 90 2.50 4.77 -20.04
C GLY A 90 2.01 3.44 -20.64
N CYS A 91 2.61 2.30 -20.26
CA CYS A 91 2.26 0.99 -20.81
C CYS A 91 0.98 0.37 -20.23
N GLU A 92 0.42 0.95 -19.16
CA GLU A 92 -0.82 0.54 -18.48
C GLU A 92 -0.79 -0.85 -17.80
N LEU A 93 0.33 -1.56 -17.81
CA LEU A 93 0.44 -2.89 -17.19
C LEU A 93 0.17 -2.87 -15.69
N CYS A 94 0.57 -1.80 -14.99
CA CYS A 94 0.27 -1.63 -13.56
C CYS A 94 -1.23 -1.47 -13.28
N ALA A 95 -1.97 -0.83 -14.19
CA ALA A 95 -3.43 -0.72 -14.08
C ALA A 95 -4.11 -2.07 -14.34
N ALA A 96 -3.64 -2.82 -15.35
CA ALA A 96 -4.14 -4.16 -15.68
C ALA A 96 -3.86 -5.18 -14.56
N ALA A 97 -2.69 -5.09 -13.89
CA ALA A 97 -2.32 -5.97 -12.79
C ALA A 97 -3.01 -5.62 -11.46
N CYS A 98 -3.67 -4.48 -11.36
CA CYS A 98 -4.30 -4.03 -10.13
C CYS A 98 -5.59 -4.79 -9.83
N PRO A 99 -5.67 -5.63 -8.76
CA PRO A 99 -6.85 -6.46 -8.48
C PRO A 99 -8.10 -5.65 -8.10
N VAL A 100 -7.90 -4.41 -7.64
CA VAL A 100 -8.99 -3.51 -7.21
C VAL A 100 -9.26 -2.38 -8.21
N GLY A 101 -8.52 -2.32 -9.33
CA GLY A 101 -8.71 -1.32 -10.38
C GLY A 101 -8.60 0.12 -9.85
N CYS A 102 -7.64 0.39 -8.97
CA CYS A 102 -7.48 1.72 -8.35
C CYS A 102 -6.51 2.64 -9.11
N ILE A 103 -5.90 2.17 -10.20
CA ILE A 103 -4.89 2.88 -10.98
C ILE A 103 -5.49 3.28 -12.33
N LEU A 104 -5.41 4.56 -12.65
CA LEU A 104 -5.75 5.10 -13.96
C LEU A 104 -4.49 5.60 -14.65
N VAL A 105 -4.22 5.13 -15.86
CA VAL A 105 -3.11 5.58 -16.70
C VAL A 105 -3.66 5.99 -18.05
N ILE A 106 -3.29 7.17 -18.53
CA ILE A 106 -3.57 7.62 -19.88
C ILE A 106 -2.25 7.98 -20.53
N ALA A 107 -1.88 7.25 -21.56
CA ALA A 107 -0.65 7.49 -22.31
C ALA A 107 -0.78 8.64 -23.31
N ALA A 108 0.34 9.28 -23.62
CA ALA A 108 0.49 10.21 -24.72
C ALA A 108 1.86 9.98 -25.40
N GLU A 109 1.97 10.44 -26.63
CA GLU A 109 3.22 10.38 -27.40
C GLU A 109 4.19 11.47 -26.94
N ASN A 110 5.47 11.12 -26.87
CA ASN A 110 6.53 12.09 -26.66
C ASN A 110 6.75 12.91 -27.95
N SER A 111 6.97 14.21 -27.79
CA SER A 111 7.47 15.03 -28.89
C SER A 111 8.98 15.21 -28.76
N ASP A 112 9.67 15.35 -29.89
CA ASP A 112 11.12 15.57 -29.92
C ASP A 112 11.52 16.89 -29.25
N GLU A 113 10.62 17.88 -29.25
CA GLU A 113 10.85 19.20 -28.65
C GLU A 113 10.77 19.16 -27.10
N LYS A 114 9.91 18.30 -26.55
CA LYS A 114 9.70 18.19 -25.09
C LYS A 114 9.61 16.71 -24.68
N ARG A 115 10.74 16.11 -24.47
CA ARG A 115 10.82 14.72 -24.02
C ARG A 115 10.55 14.60 -22.54
N VAL A 116 9.55 13.79 -22.18
CA VAL A 116 9.14 13.52 -20.79
C VAL A 116 9.72 12.19 -20.31
N SER A 117 9.73 11.17 -21.16
CA SER A 117 10.30 9.84 -20.87
C SER A 117 11.29 9.43 -21.96
N PRO A 118 12.16 8.45 -21.75
CA PRO A 118 13.11 7.98 -22.78
C PRO A 118 12.41 7.20 -23.91
N GLY A 119 11.18 6.72 -23.71
CA GLY A 119 10.42 5.99 -24.72
C GLY A 119 9.67 6.89 -25.69
N GLU A 120 8.97 6.28 -26.65
CA GLU A 120 8.09 6.98 -27.60
C GLU A 120 6.82 7.53 -26.92
N ARG A 121 6.41 6.95 -25.79
CA ARG A 121 5.23 7.33 -25.03
C ARG A 121 5.57 7.63 -23.58
N TYR A 122 4.70 8.38 -22.93
CA TYR A 122 4.76 8.69 -21.50
C TYR A 122 3.35 8.67 -20.89
N ALA A 123 3.23 8.57 -19.58
CA ALA A 123 1.97 8.71 -18.90
C ALA A 123 1.60 10.20 -18.81
N LYS A 124 0.62 10.63 -19.62
CA LYS A 124 0.05 11.98 -19.54
C LYS A 124 -0.72 12.17 -18.24
N THR A 125 -1.60 11.22 -17.94
CA THR A 125 -2.35 11.16 -16.68
C THR A 125 -1.95 9.88 -15.96
N TYR A 126 -1.68 9.98 -14.68
CA TYR A 126 -1.44 8.84 -13.79
C TYR A 126 -2.09 9.15 -12.45
N GLU A 127 -3.04 8.34 -12.07
CA GLU A 127 -3.78 8.52 -10.82
C GLU A 127 -3.91 7.22 -10.06
N ILE A 128 -3.77 7.28 -8.74
CA ILE A 128 -4.04 6.16 -7.85
C ILE A 128 -5.06 6.59 -6.80
N ASN A 129 -6.16 5.85 -6.71
CA ASN A 129 -7.10 6.01 -5.61
C ASN A 129 -6.59 5.26 -4.38
N MET A 130 -5.94 5.98 -3.47
CA MET A 130 -5.31 5.41 -2.27
C MET A 130 -6.32 4.83 -1.27
N LEU A 131 -7.60 5.27 -1.30
CA LEU A 131 -8.65 4.69 -0.46
C LEU A 131 -9.08 3.29 -0.91
N ARG A 132 -8.88 2.96 -2.21
CA ARG A 132 -9.16 1.63 -2.76
C ARG A 132 -7.95 0.73 -2.79
N CYS A 133 -6.75 1.32 -2.76
CA CYS A 133 -5.50 0.57 -2.81
C CYS A 133 -5.35 -0.35 -1.60
N ILE A 134 -4.98 -1.61 -1.83
CA ILE A 134 -4.70 -2.61 -0.78
C ILE A 134 -3.20 -2.83 -0.55
N PHE A 135 -2.35 -2.02 -1.17
CA PHE A 135 -0.88 -2.06 -1.04
C PHE A 135 -0.28 -3.45 -1.33
N CYS A 136 -0.87 -4.21 -2.26
CA CYS A 136 -0.42 -5.57 -2.61
C CYS A 136 0.92 -5.63 -3.34
N GLY A 137 1.34 -4.55 -4.03
CA GLY A 137 2.62 -4.46 -4.74
C GLY A 137 2.61 -5.02 -6.17
N TYR A 138 1.50 -5.58 -6.67
CA TYR A 138 1.45 -6.13 -8.03
C TYR A 138 1.72 -5.09 -9.12
N CYS A 139 1.40 -3.83 -8.89
CA CYS A 139 1.74 -2.74 -9.81
C CYS A 139 3.25 -2.54 -9.95
N GLU A 140 4.02 -2.72 -8.88
CA GLU A 140 5.49 -2.68 -8.88
C GLU A 140 6.07 -3.88 -9.62
N GLU A 141 5.56 -5.08 -9.34
CA GLU A 141 6.01 -6.32 -9.98
C GLU A 141 5.70 -6.36 -11.50
N ALA A 142 4.54 -5.80 -11.89
CA ALA A 142 4.13 -5.74 -13.30
C ALA A 142 4.85 -4.65 -14.12
N CYS A 143 5.59 -3.74 -13.49
CA CYS A 143 6.21 -2.62 -14.17
C CYS A 143 7.53 -3.01 -14.84
N PRO A 144 7.63 -3.05 -16.19
CA PRO A 144 8.84 -3.50 -16.90
C PRO A 144 10.03 -2.55 -16.74
N VAL A 145 9.75 -1.28 -16.45
CA VAL A 145 10.77 -0.22 -16.30
C VAL A 145 10.99 0.19 -14.84
N GLN A 146 10.36 -0.51 -13.90
CA GLN A 146 10.42 -0.19 -12.46
C GLN A 146 10.14 1.28 -12.17
N ALA A 147 9.14 1.83 -12.86
CA ALA A 147 8.75 3.22 -12.71
C ALA A 147 7.93 3.45 -11.44
N ILE A 148 7.02 2.54 -11.10
CA ILE A 148 6.25 2.59 -9.87
C ILE A 148 6.88 1.67 -8.83
N VAL A 149 7.09 2.19 -7.63
CA VAL A 149 7.64 1.45 -6.48
C VAL A 149 6.88 1.81 -5.22
N LEU A 150 6.87 0.90 -4.24
CA LEU A 150 6.30 1.14 -2.93
C LEU A 150 7.41 1.49 -1.94
N GLY A 151 7.31 2.66 -1.32
CA GLY A 151 8.29 3.15 -0.34
C GLY A 151 7.92 2.81 1.10
N PRO A 152 8.73 3.23 2.06
CA PRO A 152 8.53 2.96 3.48
C PRO A 152 7.50 3.88 4.15
N GLU A 153 6.99 4.89 3.48
CA GLU A 153 6.08 5.88 4.01
C GLU A 153 4.69 5.29 4.28
N TYR A 154 4.16 5.50 5.47
CA TYR A 154 2.87 4.95 5.91
C TYR A 154 1.94 6.00 6.52
N GLU A 155 2.44 7.20 6.78
CA GLU A 155 1.64 8.28 7.37
C GLU A 155 0.81 8.96 6.27
N LEU A 156 -0.33 8.35 5.95
CA LEU A 156 -1.18 8.76 4.82
C LEU A 156 -2.54 9.28 5.27
N SER A 157 -2.64 9.82 6.49
CA SER A 157 -3.91 10.35 7.00
C SER A 157 -4.22 11.74 6.43
N ASP A 158 -5.48 11.97 6.08
CA ASP A 158 -6.00 13.28 5.70
C ASP A 158 -7.50 13.38 6.05
N THR A 159 -8.03 14.58 6.06
CA THR A 159 -9.43 14.88 6.42
C THR A 159 -10.38 14.85 5.24
N SER A 160 -9.89 14.85 4.00
CA SER A 160 -10.66 14.96 2.77
C SER A 160 -10.39 13.77 1.86
N ARG A 161 -11.46 13.22 1.25
CA ARG A 161 -11.35 12.03 0.36
C ARG A 161 -10.63 12.35 -0.95
N GLU A 162 -10.81 13.56 -1.46
CA GLU A 162 -10.23 14.03 -2.72
C GLU A 162 -8.70 14.00 -2.67
N LYS A 163 -8.13 14.28 -1.51
CA LYS A 163 -6.69 14.25 -1.28
C LYS A 163 -6.06 12.86 -1.38
N PHE A 164 -6.87 11.80 -1.31
CA PHE A 164 -6.44 10.42 -1.50
C PHE A 164 -6.46 9.96 -2.96
N ILE A 165 -6.86 10.82 -3.88
CA ILE A 165 -6.57 10.62 -5.30
C ILE A 165 -5.18 11.20 -5.55
N TYR A 166 -4.20 10.31 -5.67
CA TYR A 166 -2.82 10.72 -5.90
C TYR A 166 -2.59 10.88 -7.39
N THR A 167 -2.46 12.13 -7.81
CA THR A 167 -2.11 12.50 -9.19
C THR A 167 -0.64 12.23 -9.48
N LYS A 168 -0.28 12.24 -10.74
CA LYS A 168 1.09 12.04 -11.22
C LYS A 168 2.11 12.95 -10.50
N GLU A 169 1.79 14.24 -10.33
CA GLU A 169 2.67 15.21 -9.68
C GLU A 169 2.96 14.84 -8.23
N LYS A 170 1.93 14.34 -7.52
CA LYS A 170 2.07 13.91 -6.12
C LYS A 170 2.83 12.59 -5.98
N LEU A 171 2.82 11.75 -7.01
CA LEU A 171 3.48 10.45 -7.04
C LEU A 171 4.94 10.55 -7.50
N LEU A 172 5.28 11.51 -8.35
CA LEU A 172 6.62 11.66 -8.88
C LEU A 172 7.63 11.97 -7.78
N GLU A 173 8.76 11.27 -7.82
CA GLU A 173 9.92 11.63 -7.02
C GLU A 173 10.37 13.08 -7.34
N PRO A 174 10.89 13.82 -6.34
CA PRO A 174 11.49 15.11 -6.59
C PRO A 174 12.60 14.99 -7.65
N LEU A 175 12.82 16.07 -8.37
CA LEU A 175 13.92 16.10 -9.35
C LEU A 175 15.25 15.80 -8.65
N PRO A 176 16.14 15.03 -9.29
CA PRO A 176 17.49 14.86 -8.76
C PRO A 176 18.16 16.22 -8.54
N PRO A 177 18.92 16.43 -7.46
CA PRO A 177 19.48 17.74 -7.11
C PRO A 177 20.35 18.33 -8.21
N VAL A 178 20.98 17.48 -9.00
CA VAL A 178 21.77 17.84 -10.19
C VAL A 178 20.92 18.51 -11.28
N VAL A 179 19.72 17.97 -11.55
CA VAL A 179 18.82 18.51 -12.57
C VAL A 179 18.12 19.76 -12.05
N GLU A 180 17.76 19.78 -10.79
CA GLU A 180 17.15 20.93 -10.14
C GLU A 180 18.10 22.13 -10.13
N ALA A 181 19.40 21.92 -9.83
CA ALA A 181 20.43 22.95 -9.88
C ALA A 181 20.61 23.53 -11.31
N ARG A 182 20.51 22.70 -12.36
CA ARG A 182 20.53 23.17 -13.76
C ARG A 182 19.35 24.07 -14.10
N LEU A 183 18.15 23.67 -13.67
CA LEU A 183 16.94 24.48 -13.92
C LEU A 183 16.99 25.82 -13.18
N GLN A 184 17.66 25.87 -12.05
CA GLN A 184 17.90 27.11 -11.28
C GLN A 184 19.10 27.93 -11.76
N GLY A 185 19.79 27.48 -12.83
CA GLY A 185 20.94 28.19 -13.39
C GLY A 185 22.23 28.07 -12.57
N VAL A 186 22.31 27.14 -11.64
CA VAL A 186 23.52 26.88 -10.87
C VAL A 186 24.51 26.07 -11.73
N PRO A 187 25.80 26.50 -11.88
CA PRO A 187 26.78 25.75 -12.65
C PRO A 187 27.01 24.35 -12.09
N HIS A 188 26.99 23.36 -12.95
CA HIS A 188 27.16 21.97 -12.56
C HIS A 188 28.63 21.65 -12.25
N PRO A 189 28.97 20.95 -11.16
CA PRO A 189 30.34 20.60 -10.81
C PRO A 189 30.97 19.52 -11.70
N HIS A 190 30.17 18.82 -12.53
CA HIS A 190 30.65 17.77 -13.45
C HIS A 190 30.18 18.00 -14.87
N PRO A 191 31.05 17.71 -15.87
CA PRO A 191 30.66 17.77 -17.29
C PRO A 191 29.52 16.75 -17.56
N ASP A 192 28.62 17.12 -18.47
CA ASP A 192 27.55 16.25 -18.87
C ASP A 192 28.07 14.88 -19.29
N PRO A 193 27.46 13.77 -18.87
CA PRO A 193 27.76 12.46 -19.43
C PRO A 193 27.52 12.55 -20.95
N PRO A 194 28.38 11.94 -21.76
CA PRO A 194 28.19 11.94 -23.21
C PRO A 194 26.80 11.35 -23.52
N PRO A 195 26.10 11.86 -24.55
CA PRO A 195 24.83 11.29 -24.97
C PRO A 195 25.05 9.81 -25.22
N GLU A 196 24.31 8.97 -24.49
CA GLU A 196 24.37 7.51 -24.65
C GLU A 196 24.14 7.19 -26.12
N GLY A 197 25.18 6.64 -26.74
CA GLY A 197 25.31 6.50 -28.18
C GLY A 197 24.12 5.74 -28.75
N GLY A 198 23.43 6.36 -29.68
CA GLY A 198 22.50 5.69 -30.56
C GLY A 198 23.16 4.46 -31.16
N GLY A 199 22.66 3.28 -30.83
CA GLY A 199 23.14 2.03 -31.36
C GLY A 199 23.16 2.11 -32.88
N LYS A 200 24.36 2.11 -33.46
CA LYS A 200 24.53 1.89 -34.89
C LYS A 200 24.03 0.49 -35.18
N SER A 201 22.89 0.38 -35.87
CA SER A 201 22.49 -0.83 -36.54
C SER A 201 23.63 -1.26 -37.46
N ALA A 202 24.30 -2.37 -37.14
CA ALA A 202 25.17 -3.07 -38.06
C ALA A 202 24.31 -3.71 -39.14
N THR A 203 24.53 -3.31 -40.38
CA THR A 203 24.11 -4.00 -41.58
C THR A 203 24.70 -5.40 -41.68
#